data_250f2666889e28a44701eb6af3cf6f05
#
_entry.id   250f2666889e28a44701eb6af3cf6f05
#
_cell.length_a   1.000
_cell.length_b   1.000
_cell.length_c   1.000
_cell.angle_alpha   90.00
_cell.angle_beta   90.00
_cell.angle_gamma   90.00
#
_symmetry.space_group_name_H-M   'P 1'
#
loop_
_entity.id
_entity.type
_entity.pdbx_description
1 polymer ?
#
loop_
_entity_poly.entity_id
_entity_poly.type
_entity_poly.pdbx_seq_one_letter_code
_entity_poly.pdbx_strand_id
1 'polypeptide(L)'
;LATSSAASDVYKRQVIGISASGSTPYVLGGLISCKKNGITTGCITCNQDTKIAQNTDFPIEVIVGAEYISGSSRMKAGTAQKMILNMISSAVMIKLGRVLDNKMIDMKLSNNKLYERAIRIVESILNIDKSVAKDLIHKYKNIRLAIENYKSNDK
;
A
#
# COMPACT_ATOMS: atom_id res chain seq x y z
N LEU A 1 -7.55 34.01 5.95
CA LEU A 1 -6.37 33.42 6.60
C LEU A 1 -6.42 31.88 6.61
N ALA A 2 -6.83 31.25 5.48
CA ALA A 2 -6.87 29.79 5.35
C ALA A 2 -5.83 29.26 4.33
N THR A 3 -4.75 29.99 4.09
CA THR A 3 -3.79 29.67 3.02
C THR A 3 -2.55 28.87 3.47
N SER A 4 -2.34 28.66 4.76
CA SER A 4 -1.13 27.98 5.23
C SER A 4 -1.21 26.43 5.24
N SER A 5 -2.42 25.84 5.31
CA SER A 5 -2.56 24.38 5.34
C SER A 5 -2.44 23.73 3.96
N ALA A 6 -2.89 24.39 2.90
CA ALA A 6 -2.83 23.86 1.53
C ALA A 6 -1.40 23.79 0.98
N ALA A 7 -0.55 24.76 1.27
CA ALA A 7 0.84 24.77 0.80
C ALA A 7 1.70 23.70 1.50
N SER A 8 1.50 23.46 2.80
CA SER A 8 2.21 22.41 3.52
C SER A 8 1.75 21.00 3.13
N ASP A 9 0.54 20.85 2.60
CA ASP A 9 -0.02 19.57 2.18
C ASP A 9 0.45 19.13 0.78
N VAL A 10 0.72 20.06 -0.13
CA VAL A 10 1.32 19.78 -1.46
C VAL A 10 2.69 19.12 -1.32
N TYR A 11 3.49 19.56 -0.37
CA TYR A 11 4.82 19.05 -0.07
C TYR A 11 4.84 17.56 0.35
N LYS A 12 3.72 17.05 0.88
CA LYS A 12 3.59 15.64 1.32
C LYS A 12 2.94 14.72 0.28
N ARG A 13 2.49 15.26 -0.85
CA ARG A 13 1.81 14.48 -1.88
C ARG A 13 2.82 13.79 -2.78
N GLN A 14 2.47 12.58 -3.18
CA GLN A 14 3.20 11.80 -4.16
C GLN A 14 2.22 11.29 -5.21
N VAL A 15 2.66 11.20 -6.45
CA VAL A 15 1.81 10.72 -7.55
C VAL A 15 2.53 9.61 -8.30
N ILE A 16 1.84 8.48 -8.48
CA ILE A 16 2.34 7.36 -9.27
C ILE A 16 1.49 7.22 -10.52
N GLY A 17 2.11 7.42 -11.69
CA GLY A 17 1.50 7.19 -12.98
C GLY A 17 1.63 5.73 -13.42
N ILE A 18 0.52 5.12 -13.85
CA ILE A 18 0.50 3.72 -14.28
C ILE A 18 0.12 3.67 -15.74
N SER A 19 1.00 3.09 -16.57
CA SER A 19 0.78 2.93 -18.01
C SER A 19 1.54 1.72 -18.53
N ALA A 20 0.84 0.71 -19.04
CA ALA A 20 1.48 -0.47 -19.59
C ALA A 20 2.43 -0.13 -20.75
N SER A 21 2.01 0.72 -21.68
CA SER A 21 2.84 1.16 -22.81
C SER A 21 3.95 2.12 -22.42
N GLY A 22 3.78 2.86 -21.31
CA GLY A 22 4.67 3.94 -20.89
C GLY A 22 4.62 5.20 -21.78
N SER A 23 3.58 5.33 -22.61
CA SER A 23 3.44 6.44 -23.58
C SER A 23 2.08 7.15 -23.53
N THR A 24 1.19 6.78 -22.61
CA THR A 24 -0.17 7.33 -22.51
C THR A 24 -0.12 8.85 -22.25
N PRO A 25 -0.64 9.69 -23.17
CA PRO A 25 -0.48 11.15 -23.08
C PRO A 25 -1.05 11.76 -21.79
N TYR A 26 -2.19 11.27 -21.34
CA TYR A 26 -2.81 11.72 -20.09
C TYR A 26 -1.90 11.50 -18.86
N VAL A 27 -1.31 10.31 -18.75
CA VAL A 27 -0.40 9.96 -17.65
C VAL A 27 0.86 10.80 -17.72
N LEU A 28 1.47 10.91 -18.91
CA LEU A 28 2.67 11.71 -19.14
C LEU A 28 2.43 13.18 -18.78
N GLY A 29 1.37 13.79 -19.30
CA GLY A 29 1.02 15.17 -19.02
C GLY A 29 0.76 15.43 -17.53
N GLY A 30 0.05 14.52 -16.86
CA GLY A 30 -0.19 14.60 -15.42
C GLY A 30 1.10 14.56 -14.60
N LEU A 31 2.02 13.64 -14.90
CA LEU A 31 3.30 13.53 -14.19
C LEU A 31 4.21 14.73 -14.42
N ILE A 32 4.29 15.25 -15.67
CA ILE A 32 5.04 16.48 -15.97
C ILE A 32 4.46 17.66 -15.18
N SER A 33 3.14 17.78 -15.11
CA SER A 33 2.49 18.83 -14.33
C SER A 33 2.78 18.69 -12.84
N CYS A 34 2.71 17.49 -12.28
CA CYS A 34 3.06 17.23 -10.89
C CYS A 34 4.50 17.63 -10.58
N LYS A 35 5.44 17.21 -11.42
CA LYS A 35 6.87 17.53 -11.26
C LYS A 35 7.13 19.03 -11.32
N LYS A 36 6.49 19.76 -12.23
CA LYS A 36 6.57 21.25 -12.30
C LYS A 36 6.07 21.92 -11.01
N ASN A 37 5.14 21.30 -10.31
CA ASN A 37 4.59 21.81 -9.05
C ASN A 37 5.33 21.24 -7.80
N GLY A 38 6.51 20.64 -7.96
CA GLY A 38 7.32 20.14 -6.85
C GLY A 38 6.75 18.89 -6.17
N ILE A 39 5.82 18.17 -6.83
CA ILE A 39 5.24 16.93 -6.31
C ILE A 39 6.12 15.76 -6.76
N THR A 40 6.57 14.96 -5.82
CA THR A 40 7.34 13.75 -6.10
C THR A 40 6.54 12.78 -6.97
N THR A 41 7.18 12.29 -8.04
CA THR A 41 6.53 11.44 -9.03
C THR A 41 7.18 10.07 -9.14
N GLY A 42 6.35 9.05 -9.32
CA GLY A 42 6.78 7.71 -9.72
C GLY A 42 5.99 7.22 -10.91
N CYS A 43 6.45 6.14 -11.54
CA CYS A 43 5.63 5.45 -12.54
C CYS A 43 5.80 3.93 -12.51
N ILE A 44 4.81 3.23 -13.06
CA ILE A 44 4.88 1.81 -13.35
C ILE A 44 4.58 1.63 -14.84
N THR A 45 5.56 1.12 -15.57
CA THR A 45 5.43 0.83 -17.01
C THR A 45 5.85 -0.61 -17.30
N CYS A 46 5.42 -1.16 -18.46
CA CYS A 46 5.74 -2.54 -18.84
C CYS A 46 6.67 -2.63 -20.05
N ASN A 47 7.30 -1.51 -20.40
CA ASN A 47 8.31 -1.40 -21.45
C ASN A 47 9.50 -0.59 -20.94
N GLN A 48 10.65 -0.81 -21.52
CA GLN A 48 11.90 -0.14 -21.17
C GLN A 48 12.00 1.26 -21.83
N ASP A 49 12.72 2.15 -21.17
CA ASP A 49 13.07 3.50 -21.66
C ASP A 49 11.87 4.33 -22.14
N THR A 50 10.76 4.21 -21.46
CA THR A 50 9.51 4.86 -21.85
C THR A 50 9.54 6.38 -21.58
N LYS A 51 8.77 7.14 -22.39
CA LYS A 51 8.62 8.59 -22.19
C LYS A 51 8.14 8.94 -20.77
N ILE A 52 7.28 8.10 -20.19
CA ILE A 52 6.78 8.29 -18.83
C ILE A 52 7.91 8.06 -17.82
N ALA A 53 8.70 6.99 -17.97
CA ALA A 53 9.81 6.68 -17.07
C ALA A 53 10.87 7.80 -17.06
N GLN A 54 11.22 8.33 -18.24
CA GLN A 54 12.19 9.42 -18.38
C GLN A 54 11.76 10.75 -17.75
N ASN A 55 10.45 10.92 -17.51
CA ASN A 55 9.89 12.15 -16.94
C ASN A 55 9.44 12.01 -15.48
N THR A 56 9.82 10.94 -14.79
CA THR A 56 9.49 10.70 -13.37
C THR A 56 10.75 10.62 -12.50
N ASP A 57 10.56 10.83 -11.20
CA ASP A 57 11.66 10.76 -10.22
C ASP A 57 11.98 9.30 -9.84
N PHE A 58 10.95 8.45 -9.77
CA PHE A 58 11.06 7.03 -9.39
C PHE A 58 10.37 6.12 -10.41
N PRO A 59 11.03 5.75 -11.52
CA PRO A 59 10.48 4.83 -12.51
C PRO A 59 10.58 3.37 -12.04
N ILE A 60 9.51 2.61 -12.30
CA ILE A 60 9.49 1.15 -12.18
C ILE A 60 9.13 0.60 -13.56
N GLU A 61 10.08 -0.01 -14.22
CA GLU A 61 9.94 -0.60 -15.54
C GLU A 61 9.96 -2.13 -15.44
N VAL A 62 8.84 -2.78 -15.73
CA VAL A 62 8.67 -4.24 -15.64
C VAL A 62 8.47 -4.80 -17.03
N ILE A 63 9.54 -5.33 -17.59
CA ILE A 63 9.54 -5.81 -18.97
C ILE A 63 8.83 -7.17 -19.05
N VAL A 64 7.64 -7.19 -19.62
CA VAL A 64 6.80 -8.40 -19.71
C VAL A 64 6.83 -9.04 -21.12
N GLY A 65 7.45 -8.38 -22.08
CA GLY A 65 7.48 -8.80 -23.48
C GLY A 65 6.10 -8.68 -24.16
N ALA A 66 6.00 -9.24 -25.37
CA ALA A 66 4.76 -9.19 -26.14
C ALA A 66 3.63 -9.97 -25.48
N GLU A 67 2.41 -9.44 -25.56
CA GLU A 67 1.21 -10.16 -25.14
C GLU A 67 0.87 -11.27 -26.12
N TYR A 68 0.24 -12.35 -25.65
CA TYR A 68 -0.23 -13.42 -26.51
C TYR A 68 -1.23 -12.91 -27.57
N ILE A 69 -2.15 -12.04 -27.15
CA ILE A 69 -3.00 -11.28 -28.05
C ILE A 69 -2.38 -9.88 -28.15
N SER A 70 -1.83 -9.56 -29.31
CA SER A 70 -1.11 -8.31 -29.57
C SER A 70 -1.93 -7.08 -29.12
N GLY A 71 -1.31 -6.21 -28.32
CA GLY A 71 -1.94 -5.01 -27.78
C GLY A 71 -2.90 -5.20 -26.61
N SER A 72 -3.17 -6.45 -26.18
CA SER A 72 -4.06 -6.73 -25.03
C SER A 72 -3.31 -6.62 -23.70
N SER A 73 -2.89 -5.41 -23.34
CA SER A 73 -2.09 -5.11 -22.15
C SER A 73 -2.77 -5.44 -20.79
N ARG A 74 -4.04 -5.82 -20.82
CA ARG A 74 -4.77 -6.34 -19.65
C ARG A 74 -4.24 -7.69 -19.14
N MET A 75 -3.46 -8.43 -19.95
CA MET A 75 -2.97 -9.76 -19.63
C MET A 75 -1.66 -9.71 -18.82
N LYS A 76 -0.49 -9.89 -19.45
CA LYS A 76 0.79 -9.90 -18.75
C LYS A 76 1.09 -8.56 -18.08
N ALA A 77 0.95 -7.47 -18.81
CA ALA A 77 1.20 -6.14 -18.29
C ALA A 77 0.29 -5.80 -17.11
N GLY A 78 -1.03 -6.01 -17.24
CA GLY A 78 -1.98 -5.80 -16.15
C GLY A 78 -1.71 -6.66 -14.92
N THR A 79 -1.31 -7.92 -15.12
CA THR A 79 -0.92 -8.82 -14.03
C THR A 79 0.35 -8.32 -13.31
N ALA A 80 1.38 -7.92 -14.08
CA ALA A 80 2.61 -7.38 -13.51
C ALA A 80 2.36 -6.09 -12.72
N GLN A 81 1.56 -5.16 -13.25
CA GLN A 81 1.19 -3.94 -12.56
C GLN A 81 0.46 -4.22 -11.24
N LYS A 82 -0.50 -5.15 -11.22
CA LYS A 82 -1.17 -5.58 -9.99
C LYS A 82 -0.17 -6.11 -8.97
N MET A 83 0.77 -6.94 -9.38
CA MET A 83 1.78 -7.50 -8.47
C MET A 83 2.66 -6.39 -7.88
N ILE A 84 3.13 -5.44 -8.69
CA ILE A 84 3.93 -4.29 -8.24
C ILE A 84 3.16 -3.46 -7.22
N LEU A 85 1.89 -3.15 -7.48
CA LEU A 85 1.04 -2.40 -6.56
C LEU A 85 0.86 -3.11 -5.21
N ASN A 86 0.69 -4.44 -5.24
CA ASN A 86 0.63 -5.25 -4.03
C ASN A 86 1.97 -5.24 -3.26
N MET A 87 3.09 -5.32 -3.96
CA MET A 87 4.43 -5.23 -3.35
C MET A 87 4.64 -3.87 -2.69
N ILE A 88 4.33 -2.78 -3.39
CA ILE A 88 4.46 -1.41 -2.85
C ILE A 88 3.59 -1.25 -1.60
N SER A 89 2.30 -1.60 -1.69
CA SER A 89 1.38 -1.43 -0.55
C SER A 89 1.77 -2.30 0.64
N SER A 90 2.20 -3.53 0.42
CA SER A 90 2.67 -4.42 1.48
C SER A 90 3.96 -3.90 2.13
N ALA A 91 4.94 -3.47 1.33
CA ALA A 91 6.18 -2.90 1.83
C ALA A 91 5.95 -1.63 2.66
N VAL A 92 5.03 -0.76 2.22
CA VAL A 92 4.64 0.43 2.98
C VAL A 92 4.03 0.06 4.32
N MET A 93 3.11 -0.91 4.38
CA MET A 93 2.49 -1.34 5.63
C MET A 93 3.48 -1.99 6.59
N ILE A 94 4.44 -2.77 6.08
CA ILE A 94 5.53 -3.33 6.88
C ILE A 94 6.42 -2.21 7.45
N LYS A 95 6.85 -1.26 6.60
CA LYS A 95 7.68 -0.12 7.04
C LYS A 95 7.00 0.79 8.05
N LEU A 96 5.67 0.92 7.96
CA LEU A 96 4.87 1.64 8.95
C LEU A 96 4.65 0.86 10.26
N GLY A 97 5.23 -0.33 10.40
CA GLY A 97 5.06 -1.19 11.59
C GLY A 97 3.64 -1.70 11.79
N ARG A 98 2.83 -1.75 10.71
CA ARG A 98 1.44 -2.22 10.77
C ARG A 98 1.29 -3.72 10.58
N VAL A 99 2.39 -4.42 10.37
CA VAL A 99 2.46 -5.87 10.21
C VAL A 99 3.39 -6.42 11.29
N LEU A 100 2.95 -7.44 12.00
CA LEU A 100 3.74 -8.23 12.95
C LEU A 100 3.79 -9.67 12.42
N ASP A 101 4.98 -10.18 12.15
CA ASP A 101 5.21 -11.40 11.38
C ASP A 101 4.51 -11.32 10.02
N ASN A 102 3.50 -12.16 9.79
CA ASN A 102 2.66 -12.17 8.60
C ASN A 102 1.23 -11.65 8.86
N LYS A 103 0.99 -10.95 9.98
CA LYS A 103 -0.34 -10.54 10.42
C LYS A 103 -0.48 -9.01 10.44
N MET A 104 -1.54 -8.51 9.81
CA MET A 104 -1.91 -7.09 9.90
C MET A 104 -2.53 -6.82 11.27
N ILE A 105 -1.88 -5.99 12.10
CA ILE A 105 -2.31 -5.72 13.48
C ILE A 105 -3.07 -4.40 13.66
N ASP A 106 -3.08 -3.53 12.65
CA ASP A 106 -3.77 -2.23 12.70
C ASP A 106 -5.02 -2.19 11.80
N MET A 107 -5.76 -3.29 11.71
CA MET A 107 -7.01 -3.31 10.95
C MET A 107 -8.19 -2.73 11.76
N LYS A 108 -9.12 -2.06 11.07
CA LYS A 108 -10.37 -1.62 11.67
C LYS A 108 -11.33 -2.80 11.81
N LEU A 109 -11.89 -2.98 13.00
CA LEU A 109 -12.84 -4.06 13.31
C LEU A 109 -14.28 -3.64 12.94
N SER A 110 -14.55 -3.49 11.64
CA SER A 110 -15.82 -2.94 11.12
C SER A 110 -16.92 -3.96 10.91
N ASN A 111 -16.63 -5.25 11.00
CA ASN A 111 -17.61 -6.33 10.84
C ASN A 111 -17.18 -7.59 11.62
N ASN A 112 -18.12 -8.54 11.77
CA ASN A 112 -17.91 -9.77 12.53
C ASN A 112 -16.73 -10.62 11.99
N LYS A 113 -16.53 -10.66 10.68
CA LYS A 113 -15.42 -11.40 10.07
C LYS A 113 -14.06 -10.83 10.50
N LEU A 114 -13.91 -9.51 10.51
CA LEU A 114 -12.68 -8.83 10.96
C LEU A 114 -12.48 -8.95 12.46
N TYR A 115 -13.57 -8.94 13.24
CA TYR A 115 -13.55 -9.17 14.67
C TYR A 115 -13.04 -10.58 15.02
N GLU A 116 -13.60 -11.61 14.39
CA GLU A 116 -13.15 -13.01 14.56
C GLU A 116 -11.69 -13.21 14.08
N ARG A 117 -11.28 -12.51 13.04
CA ARG A 117 -9.89 -12.51 12.59
C ARG A 117 -8.96 -11.89 13.62
N ALA A 118 -9.37 -10.79 14.25
CA ALA A 118 -8.59 -10.14 15.30
C ALA A 118 -8.37 -11.05 16.52
N ILE A 119 -9.42 -11.75 16.95
CA ILE A 119 -9.32 -12.73 18.04
C ILE A 119 -8.27 -13.79 17.71
N ARG A 120 -8.35 -14.41 16.52
CA ARG A 120 -7.37 -15.41 16.08
C ARG A 120 -5.93 -14.89 16.00
N ILE A 121 -5.76 -13.63 15.63
CA ILE A 121 -4.45 -13.00 15.59
C ILE A 121 -3.88 -12.85 17.00
N VAL A 122 -4.67 -12.34 17.96
CA VAL A 122 -4.26 -12.16 19.35
C VAL A 122 -3.97 -13.51 20.01
N GLU A 123 -4.88 -14.49 19.86
CA GLU A 123 -4.69 -15.88 20.30
C GLU A 123 -3.34 -16.45 19.82
N SER A 124 -3.08 -16.35 18.52
CA SER A 124 -1.84 -16.87 17.90
C SER A 124 -0.57 -16.13 18.33
N ILE A 125 -0.61 -14.82 18.52
CA ILE A 125 0.59 -14.03 18.88
C ILE A 125 0.94 -14.17 20.36
N LEU A 126 -0.08 -14.22 21.22
CA LEU A 126 0.12 -14.32 22.67
C LEU A 126 0.14 -15.77 23.16
N ASN A 127 -0.22 -16.73 22.31
CA ASN A 127 -0.36 -18.16 22.67
C ASN A 127 -1.28 -18.36 23.90
N ILE A 128 -2.47 -17.74 23.85
CA ILE A 128 -3.49 -17.75 24.91
C ILE A 128 -4.79 -18.37 24.40
N ASP A 129 -5.68 -18.73 25.30
CA ASP A 129 -6.99 -19.27 24.95
C ASP A 129 -7.86 -18.25 24.21
N LYS A 130 -8.68 -18.74 23.30
CA LYS A 130 -9.59 -17.94 22.49
C LYS A 130 -10.54 -17.08 23.32
N SER A 131 -10.98 -17.55 24.49
CA SER A 131 -11.83 -16.78 25.41
C SER A 131 -11.11 -15.53 25.92
N VAL A 132 -9.87 -15.67 26.36
CA VAL A 132 -9.02 -14.56 26.83
C VAL A 132 -8.73 -13.59 25.68
N ALA A 133 -8.39 -14.10 24.51
CA ALA A 133 -8.18 -13.26 23.31
C ALA A 133 -9.44 -12.47 22.93
N LYS A 134 -10.63 -13.07 23.04
CA LYS A 134 -11.92 -12.42 22.81
C LYS A 134 -12.17 -11.28 23.80
N ASP A 135 -11.90 -11.48 25.08
CA ASP A 135 -12.07 -10.47 26.11
C ASP A 135 -11.12 -9.29 25.89
N LEU A 136 -9.87 -9.56 25.52
CA LEU A 136 -8.90 -8.53 25.15
C LEU A 136 -9.37 -7.69 23.95
N ILE A 137 -9.83 -8.34 22.88
CA ILE A 137 -10.33 -7.63 21.69
C ILE A 137 -11.62 -6.87 22.02
N HIS A 138 -12.50 -7.40 22.87
CA HIS A 138 -13.70 -6.70 23.31
C HIS A 138 -13.36 -5.45 24.12
N LYS A 139 -12.37 -5.54 25.00
CA LYS A 139 -11.90 -4.44 25.86
C LYS A 139 -11.19 -3.34 25.07
N TYR A 140 -10.23 -3.69 24.23
CA TYR A 140 -9.35 -2.72 23.58
C TYR A 140 -9.79 -2.33 22.16
N LYS A 141 -10.64 -3.13 21.50
CA LYS A 141 -11.12 -2.93 20.12
C LYS A 141 -9.99 -2.68 19.08
N ASN A 142 -8.78 -3.09 19.42
CA ASN A 142 -7.57 -2.91 18.64
C ASN A 142 -6.57 -4.01 18.97
N ILE A 143 -6.01 -4.66 17.94
CA ILE A 143 -5.11 -5.81 18.12
C ILE A 143 -3.80 -5.38 18.79
N ARG A 144 -3.19 -4.28 18.33
CA ARG A 144 -1.94 -3.75 18.89
C ARG A 144 -2.08 -3.48 20.37
N LEU A 145 -3.09 -2.70 20.75
CA LEU A 145 -3.34 -2.36 22.15
C LEU A 145 -3.64 -3.59 23.02
N ALA A 146 -4.35 -4.58 22.48
CA ALA A 146 -4.59 -5.85 23.17
C ALA A 146 -3.28 -6.59 23.47
N ILE A 147 -2.37 -6.67 22.49
CA ILE A 147 -1.07 -7.33 22.66
C ILE A 147 -0.16 -6.58 23.61
N GLU A 148 -0.04 -5.26 23.48
CA GLU A 148 0.82 -4.42 24.31
C GLU A 148 0.40 -4.46 25.78
N ASN A 149 -0.90 -4.31 26.04
CA ASN A 149 -1.41 -4.33 27.41
C ASN A 149 -1.32 -5.71 28.06
N TYR A 150 -1.52 -6.81 27.32
CA TYR A 150 -1.33 -8.15 27.86
C TYR A 150 0.12 -8.36 28.30
N LYS A 151 1.08 -8.05 27.42
CA LYS A 151 2.53 -8.19 27.72
C LYS A 151 3.02 -7.26 28.83
N SER A 152 2.34 -6.14 29.07
CA SER A 152 2.68 -5.22 30.15
C SER A 152 2.18 -5.70 31.52
N ASN A 153 1.10 -6.47 31.57
CA ASN A 153 0.52 -7.04 32.79
C ASN A 153 1.18 -8.38 33.21
N ASP A 154 1.94 -9.02 32.33
CA ASP A 154 2.70 -10.25 32.60
C ASP A 154 4.14 -9.96 33.12
N LYS A 155 4.47 -8.70 33.35
CA LYS A 155 5.72 -8.27 34.00
C LYS A 155 5.44 -7.82 35.42
#